data_7db3f7c7e9854503686afec852d592a0
#
_entry.id   7db3f7c7e9854503686afec852d592a0
#
_cell.length_a   1.000
_cell.length_b   1.000
_cell.length_c   1.000
_cell.angle_alpha   90.00
_cell.angle_beta   90.00
_cell.angle_gamma   90.00
#
_symmetry.space_group_name_H-M   'P 1'
#
loop_
_entity.id
_entity.type
_entity.pdbx_description
1 polymer ?
#
loop_
_entity_poly.entity_id
_entity_poly.type
_entity_poly.pdbx_seq_one_letter_code
_entity_poly.pdbx_strand_id
1 'polypeptide(L)'
;MDATALRAMQAPIKERYKGDPRSALITLKANGTLDDRNIACKVETGRALAVAGLHPATGGSGLELCSGDMLLEALVACAGVTLKAVATALDIPVKSGKVSAEGDLDFRGTLGVAKDAPVGFGKIRLRFDLDTDAPQDKLDQLLKLTERYCVVYQTIKNGPPLELSFNRA
;
A
#
# COMPACT_ATOMS: atom_id res chain seq x y z
N MET A 1 -2.36 -13.57 23.19
CA MET A 1 -0.97 -13.11 23.55
C MET A 1 -1.13 -12.02 24.59
N ASP A 2 -0.45 -12.12 25.71
CA ASP A 2 -0.44 -11.06 26.74
C ASP A 2 0.69 -10.05 26.52
N ALA A 3 0.71 -8.98 27.33
CA ALA A 3 1.70 -7.91 27.22
C ALA A 3 3.15 -8.38 27.47
N THR A 4 3.34 -9.40 28.29
CA THR A 4 4.66 -9.95 28.62
C THR A 4 5.22 -10.72 27.41
N ALA A 5 4.41 -11.57 26.79
CA ALA A 5 4.77 -12.31 25.59
C ALA A 5 5.05 -11.36 24.41
N LEU A 6 4.22 -10.31 24.24
CA LEU A 6 4.45 -9.31 23.19
C LEU A 6 5.78 -8.57 23.39
N ARG A 7 6.08 -8.13 24.61
CA ARG A 7 7.34 -7.45 24.93
C ARG A 7 8.54 -8.35 24.71
N ALA A 8 8.48 -9.61 25.16
CA ALA A 8 9.55 -10.58 24.94
C ALA A 8 9.82 -10.81 23.45
N MET A 9 8.79 -10.93 22.63
CA MET A 9 8.89 -11.08 21.18
C MET A 9 9.52 -9.85 20.50
N GLN A 10 9.16 -8.64 20.94
CA GLN A 10 9.61 -7.40 20.32
C GLN A 10 11.00 -6.93 20.82
N ALA A 11 11.44 -7.34 22.02
CA ALA A 11 12.68 -6.87 22.62
C ALA A 11 13.90 -7.06 21.69
N PRO A 12 14.17 -8.26 21.11
CA PRO A 12 15.32 -8.46 20.24
C PRO A 12 15.25 -7.63 18.95
N ILE A 13 14.03 -7.37 18.45
CA ILE A 13 13.81 -6.55 17.24
C ILE A 13 14.16 -5.09 17.54
N LYS A 14 13.70 -4.56 18.67
CA LYS A 14 14.00 -3.19 19.11
C LYS A 14 15.51 -2.97 19.30
N GLU A 15 16.19 -3.92 19.93
CA GLU A 15 17.64 -3.83 20.11
C GLU A 15 18.39 -3.86 18.77
N ARG A 16 17.98 -4.72 17.84
CA ARG A 16 18.54 -4.73 16.48
C ARG A 16 18.37 -3.38 15.78
N TYR A 17 17.17 -2.77 15.85
CA TYR A 17 16.90 -1.49 15.20
C TYR A 17 17.63 -0.30 15.85
N LYS A 18 17.95 -0.38 17.15
CA LYS A 18 18.84 0.57 17.82
C LYS A 18 20.28 0.43 17.33
N GLY A 19 20.78 -0.79 17.19
CA GLY A 19 22.13 -1.08 16.74
C GLY A 19 22.37 -0.83 15.26
N ASP A 20 21.38 -1.17 14.42
CA ASP A 20 21.39 -0.92 12.97
C ASP A 20 20.04 -0.35 12.50
N PRO A 21 19.89 0.98 12.47
CA PRO A 21 18.68 1.65 12.00
C PRO A 21 18.26 1.27 10.60
N ARG A 22 19.18 0.90 9.71
CA ARG A 22 18.84 0.50 8.33
C ARG A 22 18.09 -0.82 8.27
N SER A 23 18.25 -1.69 9.24
CA SER A 23 17.50 -2.94 9.35
C SER A 23 16.00 -2.75 9.62
N ALA A 24 15.57 -1.53 10.01
CA ALA A 24 14.17 -1.18 10.22
C ALA A 24 13.46 -0.64 8.96
N LEU A 25 14.20 -0.38 7.89
CA LEU A 25 13.67 0.15 6.64
C LEU A 25 13.15 -1.02 5.78
N ILE A 26 11.84 -1.15 5.69
CA ILE A 26 11.16 -2.22 4.95
C ILE A 26 10.33 -1.62 3.83
N THR A 27 10.41 -2.20 2.64
CA THR A 27 9.54 -1.87 1.51
C THR A 27 8.39 -2.87 1.42
N LEU A 28 7.15 -2.38 1.54
CA LEU A 28 5.94 -3.16 1.32
C LEU A 28 5.49 -3.03 -0.14
N LYS A 29 4.84 -4.08 -0.67
CA LYS A 29 4.46 -4.17 -2.08
C LYS A 29 3.06 -4.72 -2.25
N ALA A 30 2.35 -4.21 -3.25
CA ALA A 30 1.11 -4.77 -3.74
C ALA A 30 1.10 -4.76 -5.27
N ASN A 31 0.45 -5.76 -5.88
CA ASN A 31 0.31 -5.88 -7.32
C ASN A 31 -1.15 -6.08 -7.70
N GLY A 32 -1.50 -5.68 -8.90
CA GLY A 32 -2.79 -5.96 -9.50
C GLY A 32 -2.68 -6.00 -11.02
N THR A 33 -3.58 -6.75 -11.63
CA THR A 33 -3.68 -6.89 -13.09
C THR A 33 -5.02 -6.34 -13.55
N LEU A 34 -5.01 -5.50 -14.58
CA LEU A 34 -6.24 -4.98 -15.17
C LEU A 34 -7.05 -6.12 -15.79
N ASP A 35 -8.36 -6.10 -15.55
CA ASP A 35 -9.27 -7.01 -16.24
C ASP A 35 -9.46 -6.56 -17.68
N ASP A 36 -9.38 -7.48 -18.64
CA ASP A 36 -9.48 -7.20 -20.06
C ASP A 36 -10.92 -7.00 -20.56
N ARG A 37 -11.92 -7.48 -19.82
CA ARG A 37 -13.35 -7.47 -20.21
C ARG A 37 -14.15 -6.44 -19.42
N ASN A 38 -13.81 -6.22 -18.15
CA ASN A 38 -14.57 -5.38 -17.24
C ASN A 38 -13.73 -4.19 -16.75
N ILE A 39 -14.41 -3.16 -16.21
CA ILE A 39 -13.72 -2.07 -15.51
C ILE A 39 -13.34 -2.58 -14.10
N ALA A 40 -12.29 -3.39 -14.01
CA ALA A 40 -11.86 -4.07 -12.78
C ALA A 40 -10.34 -4.21 -12.70
N CYS A 41 -9.83 -4.42 -11.50
CA CYS A 41 -8.45 -4.74 -11.21
C CYS A 41 -8.40 -5.94 -10.24
N LYS A 42 -7.67 -6.99 -10.63
CA LYS A 42 -7.44 -8.17 -9.79
C LYS A 42 -6.24 -7.88 -8.90
N VAL A 43 -6.48 -7.69 -7.62
CA VAL A 43 -5.43 -7.45 -6.63
C VAL A 43 -4.95 -8.79 -6.07
N GLU A 44 -3.65 -8.97 -6.02
CA GLU A 44 -3.02 -10.16 -5.42
C GLU A 44 -3.09 -10.06 -3.89
N THR A 45 -4.27 -10.32 -3.31
CA THR A 45 -4.51 -10.29 -1.85
C THR A 45 -4.24 -11.63 -1.22
N GLY A 46 -3.71 -12.55 -1.63
CA GLY A 46 -3.36 -13.86 -1.06
C GLY A 46 -4.46 -14.63 -0.29
N ARG A 47 -5.57 -13.99 0.18
CA ARG A 47 -6.64 -14.68 0.96
C ARG A 47 -8.00 -14.00 0.83
N ALA A 48 -9.07 -14.81 0.79
CA ALA A 48 -10.46 -14.36 0.70
C ALA A 48 -11.00 -13.72 1.99
N LEU A 49 -10.43 -14.03 3.16
CA LEU A 49 -10.75 -13.44 4.47
C LEU A 49 -9.49 -12.79 5.02
N ALA A 50 -9.54 -11.48 5.18
CA ALA A 50 -8.43 -10.70 5.67
C ALA A 50 -8.40 -10.72 7.20
N VAL A 51 -7.50 -11.50 7.79
CA VAL A 51 -7.13 -11.35 9.21
C VAL A 51 -5.85 -10.55 9.25
N ALA A 52 -5.91 -9.33 9.77
CA ALA A 52 -4.75 -8.48 9.91
C ALA A 52 -4.01 -8.79 11.22
N GLY A 53 -2.69 -8.84 11.15
CA GLY A 53 -1.82 -9.08 12.29
C GLY A 53 -0.55 -8.23 12.24
N LEU A 54 0.35 -8.49 13.17
CA LEU A 54 1.63 -7.80 13.20
C LEU A 54 2.51 -8.21 11.99
N HIS A 55 3.13 -7.22 11.37
CA HIS A 55 4.15 -7.47 10.36
C HIS A 55 5.34 -8.25 10.98
N PRO A 56 6.00 -9.18 10.26
CA PRO A 56 7.17 -9.92 10.78
C PRO A 56 8.28 -9.01 11.32
N ALA A 57 8.50 -7.84 10.72
CA ALA A 57 9.47 -6.86 11.21
C ALA A 57 9.13 -6.26 12.59
N THR A 58 7.90 -6.47 13.09
CA THR A 58 7.46 -6.09 14.44
C THR A 58 7.18 -7.30 15.34
N GLY A 59 7.61 -8.49 14.92
CA GLY A 59 7.47 -9.73 15.66
C GLY A 59 6.22 -10.54 15.35
N GLY A 60 5.51 -10.23 14.27
CA GLY A 60 4.38 -11.03 13.78
C GLY A 60 4.81 -12.36 13.19
N SER A 61 3.86 -13.29 13.11
CA SER A 61 4.07 -14.64 12.54
C SER A 61 4.24 -14.64 11.01
N GLY A 62 3.74 -13.62 10.34
CA GLY A 62 3.60 -13.56 8.88
C GLY A 62 2.42 -14.39 8.34
N LEU A 63 1.61 -14.98 9.21
CA LEU A 63 0.42 -15.73 8.80
C LEU A 63 -0.82 -14.86 8.58
N GLU A 64 -0.82 -13.68 9.17
CA GLU A 64 -1.86 -12.66 9.02
C GLU A 64 -1.44 -11.59 8.02
N LEU A 65 -2.40 -10.86 7.47
CA LEU A 65 -2.14 -9.74 6.56
C LEU A 65 -1.57 -8.54 7.34
N CYS A 66 -0.62 -7.85 6.73
CA CYS A 66 -0.15 -6.57 7.25
C CYS A 66 -1.09 -5.44 6.79
N SER A 67 -1.54 -4.59 7.71
CA SER A 67 -2.39 -3.44 7.37
C SER A 67 -1.72 -2.42 6.45
N GLY A 68 -0.39 -2.32 6.49
CA GLY A 68 0.37 -1.52 5.53
C GLY A 68 0.26 -2.07 4.11
N ASP A 69 0.36 -3.39 3.94
CA ASP A 69 0.16 -4.04 2.64
C ASP A 69 -1.28 -3.83 2.16
N MET A 70 -2.28 -3.96 3.04
CA MET A 70 -3.69 -3.71 2.70
C MET A 70 -3.94 -2.28 2.20
N LEU A 71 -3.22 -1.27 2.72
CA LEU A 71 -3.30 0.10 2.20
C LEU A 71 -2.75 0.19 0.78
N LEU A 72 -1.62 -0.46 0.49
CA LEU A 72 -1.04 -0.52 -0.85
C LEU A 72 -1.93 -1.31 -1.81
N GLU A 73 -2.53 -2.41 -1.36
CA GLU A 73 -3.52 -3.19 -2.12
C GLU A 73 -4.74 -2.33 -2.49
N ALA A 74 -5.27 -1.56 -1.53
CA ALA A 74 -6.37 -0.62 -1.79
C ALA A 74 -5.98 0.45 -2.83
N LEU A 75 -4.74 0.96 -2.76
CA LEU A 75 -4.22 1.91 -3.74
C LEU A 75 -4.15 1.28 -5.14
N VAL A 76 -3.58 0.08 -5.25
CA VAL A 76 -3.47 -0.66 -6.52
C VAL A 76 -4.86 -0.93 -7.11
N ALA A 77 -5.80 -1.41 -6.30
CA ALA A 77 -7.16 -1.70 -6.74
C ALA A 77 -7.87 -0.45 -7.27
N CYS A 78 -7.85 0.64 -6.49
CA CYS A 78 -8.50 1.89 -6.87
C CYS A 78 -7.85 2.52 -8.12
N ALA A 79 -6.53 2.58 -8.16
CA ALA A 79 -5.79 3.15 -9.28
C ALA A 79 -6.00 2.35 -10.57
N GLY A 80 -6.01 1.02 -10.49
CA GLY A 80 -6.26 0.15 -11.64
C GLY A 80 -7.67 0.31 -12.20
N VAL A 81 -8.69 0.28 -11.35
CA VAL A 81 -10.08 0.53 -11.76
C VAL A 81 -10.25 1.93 -12.37
N THR A 82 -9.67 2.95 -11.73
CA THR A 82 -9.74 4.34 -12.22
C THR A 82 -9.05 4.47 -13.57
N LEU A 83 -7.86 3.91 -13.74
CA LEU A 83 -7.15 3.92 -15.02
C LEU A 83 -7.98 3.27 -16.13
N LYS A 84 -8.56 2.08 -15.85
CA LYS A 84 -9.39 1.39 -16.84
C LYS A 84 -10.65 2.19 -17.20
N ALA A 85 -11.31 2.81 -16.22
CA ALA A 85 -12.47 3.65 -16.44
C ALA A 85 -12.13 4.89 -17.29
N VAL A 86 -11.03 5.58 -16.98
CA VAL A 86 -10.57 6.74 -17.75
C VAL A 86 -10.15 6.35 -19.16
N ALA A 87 -9.40 5.26 -19.33
CA ALA A 87 -9.01 4.74 -20.64
C ALA A 87 -10.24 4.44 -21.51
N THR A 88 -11.25 3.80 -20.93
CA THR A 88 -12.52 3.51 -21.60
C THR A 88 -13.24 4.81 -22.01
N ALA A 89 -13.32 5.79 -21.12
CA ALA A 89 -14.01 7.05 -21.39
C ALA A 89 -13.30 7.91 -22.47
N LEU A 90 -12.00 7.73 -22.64
CA LEU A 90 -11.18 8.46 -23.62
C LEU A 90 -10.91 7.66 -24.91
N ASP A 91 -11.50 6.47 -25.06
CA ASP A 91 -11.25 5.53 -26.16
C ASP A 91 -9.76 5.24 -26.34
N ILE A 92 -9.01 5.15 -25.26
CA ILE A 92 -7.60 4.75 -25.23
C ILE A 92 -7.51 3.23 -25.16
N PRO A 93 -6.98 2.54 -26.20
CA PRO A 93 -6.85 1.09 -26.17
C PRO A 93 -5.76 0.66 -25.18
N VAL A 94 -6.14 -0.12 -24.17
CA VAL A 94 -5.22 -0.79 -23.25
C VAL A 94 -5.47 -2.29 -23.37
N LYS A 95 -4.53 -2.99 -24.04
CA LYS A 95 -4.59 -4.43 -24.30
C LYS A 95 -4.46 -5.22 -23.00
N SER A 96 -3.44 -4.88 -22.22
CA SER A 96 -3.20 -5.44 -20.89
C SER A 96 -2.42 -4.44 -20.02
N GLY A 97 -2.33 -4.70 -18.72
CA GLY A 97 -1.55 -3.85 -17.85
C GLY A 97 -1.34 -4.44 -16.47
N LYS A 98 -0.23 -4.04 -15.85
CA LYS A 98 0.10 -4.32 -14.46
C LYS A 98 0.13 -3.02 -13.68
N VAL A 99 -0.44 -3.05 -12.48
CA VAL A 99 -0.36 -1.95 -11.50
C VAL A 99 0.41 -2.47 -10.30
N SER A 100 1.36 -1.71 -9.82
CA SER A 100 2.13 -2.06 -8.61
C SER A 100 2.30 -0.85 -7.70
N ALA A 101 2.30 -1.09 -6.41
CA ALA A 101 2.63 -0.10 -5.40
C ALA A 101 3.71 -0.63 -4.47
N GLU A 102 4.60 0.27 -4.05
CA GLU A 102 5.64 0.02 -3.06
C GLU A 102 5.61 1.12 -2.02
N GLY A 103 5.83 0.76 -0.75
CA GLY A 103 5.89 1.72 0.35
C GLY A 103 7.06 1.43 1.27
N ASP A 104 7.77 2.48 1.68
CA ASP A 104 8.90 2.38 2.58
C ASP A 104 8.47 2.73 4.01
N LEU A 105 8.64 1.81 4.95
CA LEU A 105 8.35 1.98 6.38
C LEU A 105 9.62 1.89 7.21
N ASP A 106 9.72 2.77 8.21
CA ASP A 106 10.72 2.67 9.27
C ASP A 106 10.09 2.14 10.55
N PHE A 107 10.24 0.86 10.80
CA PHE A 107 9.64 0.22 11.98
C PHE A 107 10.23 0.66 13.33
N ARG A 108 11.28 1.48 13.35
CA ARG A 108 11.74 2.12 14.59
C ARG A 108 10.69 3.08 15.15
N GLY A 109 9.94 3.76 14.27
CA GLY A 109 8.81 4.61 14.67
C GLY A 109 7.69 3.80 15.30
N THR A 110 7.19 2.77 14.62
CA THR A 110 6.11 1.90 15.09
C THR A 110 6.44 1.19 16.41
N LEU A 111 7.70 0.76 16.58
CA LEU A 111 8.16 0.09 17.80
C LEU A 111 8.59 1.06 18.91
N GLY A 112 8.52 2.37 18.67
CA GLY A 112 8.93 3.38 19.65
C GLY A 112 10.42 3.35 19.99
N VAL A 113 11.27 2.89 19.06
CA VAL A 113 12.73 2.81 19.23
C VAL A 113 13.39 4.19 18.99
N ALA A 114 12.85 4.96 18.05
CA ALA A 114 13.31 6.29 17.71
C ALA A 114 12.13 7.26 17.58
N LYS A 115 12.15 8.37 18.36
CA LYS A 115 11.05 9.34 18.38
C LYS A 115 11.00 10.20 17.11
N ASP A 116 12.10 10.33 16.41
CA ASP A 116 12.27 11.07 15.16
C ASP A 116 11.94 10.23 13.92
N ALA A 117 11.79 8.91 14.06
CA ALA A 117 11.36 8.04 12.96
C ALA A 117 9.84 8.14 12.75
N PRO A 118 9.38 8.33 11.49
CA PRO A 118 7.96 8.37 11.19
C PRO A 118 7.29 7.00 11.45
N VAL A 119 6.04 7.01 11.88
CA VAL A 119 5.25 5.77 12.08
C VAL A 119 4.61 5.28 10.77
N GLY A 120 4.24 6.20 9.88
CA GLY A 120 3.63 5.90 8.58
C GLY A 120 4.65 5.66 7.47
N PHE A 121 4.15 5.50 6.24
CA PHE A 121 5.01 5.40 5.06
C PHE A 121 5.81 6.69 4.83
N GLY A 122 7.12 6.57 4.73
CA GLY A 122 8.00 7.67 4.35
C GLY A 122 7.93 7.99 2.85
N LYS A 123 7.63 6.97 2.01
CA LYS A 123 7.45 7.12 0.57
C LYS A 123 6.56 6.02 0.03
N ILE A 124 5.66 6.36 -0.90
CA ILE A 124 4.87 5.39 -1.69
C ILE A 124 5.16 5.64 -3.16
N ARG A 125 5.31 4.57 -3.93
CA ARG A 125 5.52 4.56 -5.39
C ARG A 125 4.42 3.75 -6.04
N LEU A 126 3.65 4.36 -6.93
CA LEU A 126 2.63 3.71 -7.76
C LEU A 126 3.13 3.66 -9.20
N ARG A 127 3.07 2.50 -9.83
CA ARG A 127 3.54 2.26 -11.19
C ARG A 127 2.50 1.53 -12.02
N PHE A 128 2.40 1.93 -13.29
CA PHE A 128 1.59 1.29 -14.31
C PHE A 128 2.52 0.81 -15.44
N ASP A 129 2.47 -0.47 -15.76
CA ASP A 129 3.10 -1.06 -16.94
C ASP A 129 1.98 -1.46 -17.89
N LEU A 130 1.84 -0.77 -19.02
CA LEU A 130 0.70 -0.91 -19.92
C LEU A 130 1.17 -1.42 -21.29
N ASP A 131 0.45 -2.40 -21.82
CA ASP A 131 0.54 -2.82 -23.22
C ASP A 131 -0.52 -2.04 -24.02
N THR A 132 -0.03 -1.07 -24.80
CA THR A 132 -0.90 -0.15 -25.55
C THR A 132 -0.13 0.45 -26.73
N ASP A 133 -0.82 0.68 -27.84
CA ASP A 133 -0.30 1.40 -29.00
C ASP A 133 -0.68 2.90 -28.98
N ALA A 134 -1.25 3.39 -27.86
CA ALA A 134 -1.66 4.78 -27.74
C ALA A 134 -0.45 5.73 -27.73
N PRO A 135 -0.54 6.90 -28.39
CA PRO A 135 0.54 7.88 -28.40
C PRO A 135 0.77 8.49 -27.01
N GLN A 136 1.99 9.00 -26.77
CA GLN A 136 2.44 9.44 -25.46
C GLN A 136 1.56 10.54 -24.85
N ASP A 137 1.08 11.48 -25.66
CA ASP A 137 0.18 12.56 -25.20
C ASP A 137 -1.13 12.02 -24.61
N LYS A 138 -1.67 10.94 -25.17
CA LYS A 138 -2.85 10.23 -24.64
C LYS A 138 -2.55 9.49 -23.35
N LEU A 139 -1.36 8.90 -23.23
CA LEU A 139 -0.92 8.24 -22.01
C LEU A 139 -0.70 9.25 -20.88
N ASP A 140 -0.13 10.41 -21.18
CA ASP A 140 0.07 11.50 -20.21
C ASP A 140 -1.29 12.01 -19.70
N GLN A 141 -2.27 12.19 -20.61
CA GLN A 141 -3.63 12.54 -20.25
C GLN A 141 -4.30 11.46 -19.37
N LEU A 142 -4.14 10.19 -19.76
CA LEU A 142 -4.66 9.05 -19.02
C LEU A 142 -4.13 9.03 -17.58
N LEU A 143 -2.83 9.16 -17.40
CA LEU A 143 -2.19 9.15 -16.09
C LEU A 143 -2.62 10.35 -15.24
N LYS A 144 -2.66 11.55 -15.82
CA LYS A 144 -3.11 12.77 -15.14
C LYS A 144 -4.54 12.64 -14.61
N LEU A 145 -5.44 12.07 -15.42
CA LEU A 145 -6.83 11.89 -15.01
C LEU A 145 -6.98 10.73 -14.03
N THR A 146 -6.18 9.67 -14.16
CA THR A 146 -6.13 8.58 -13.19
C THR A 146 -5.69 9.10 -11.82
N GLU A 147 -4.63 9.89 -11.76
CA GLU A 147 -4.20 10.56 -10.53
C GLU A 147 -5.32 11.40 -9.92
N ARG A 148 -5.98 12.23 -10.76
CA ARG A 148 -7.03 13.14 -10.30
C ARG A 148 -8.24 12.43 -9.70
N TYR A 149 -8.66 11.31 -10.28
CA TYR A 149 -9.91 10.63 -9.93
C TYR A 149 -9.74 9.40 -9.05
N CYS A 150 -8.51 8.94 -8.81
CA CYS A 150 -8.26 7.84 -7.88
C CYS A 150 -8.47 8.29 -6.43
N VAL A 151 -9.58 7.85 -5.84
CA VAL A 151 -9.96 8.25 -4.47
C VAL A 151 -8.88 7.89 -3.47
N VAL A 152 -8.35 6.67 -3.52
CA VAL A 152 -7.31 6.22 -2.58
C VAL A 152 -6.03 7.03 -2.75
N TYR A 153 -5.59 7.26 -4.00
CA TYR A 153 -4.42 8.10 -4.28
C TYR A 153 -4.61 9.52 -3.72
N GLN A 154 -5.75 10.16 -3.99
CA GLN A 154 -6.04 11.51 -3.50
C GLN A 154 -6.15 11.56 -1.97
N THR A 155 -6.70 10.51 -1.35
CA THR A 155 -6.79 10.40 0.11
C THR A 155 -5.39 10.30 0.74
N ILE A 156 -4.51 9.46 0.18
CA ILE A 156 -3.12 9.33 0.68
C ILE A 156 -2.33 10.63 0.46
N LYS A 157 -2.46 11.23 -0.74
CA LYS A 157 -1.71 12.44 -1.12
C LYS A 157 -2.06 13.66 -0.26
N ASN A 158 -3.34 13.82 0.07
CA ASN A 158 -3.85 15.04 0.71
C ASN A 158 -4.14 14.84 2.21
N GLY A 159 -4.08 13.60 2.74
CA GLY A 159 -4.25 13.31 4.15
C GLY A 159 -5.49 13.96 4.77
N PRO A 160 -6.71 13.36 4.64
CA PRO A 160 -7.90 13.95 5.25
C PRO A 160 -7.73 14.04 6.78
N PRO A 161 -8.41 14.98 7.44
CA PRO A 161 -8.48 14.99 8.90
C PRO A 161 -8.96 13.63 9.41
N LEU A 162 -8.30 13.11 10.44
CA LEU A 162 -8.65 11.86 11.08
C LEU A 162 -9.22 12.15 12.47
N GLU A 163 -10.37 11.57 12.76
CA GLU A 163 -10.97 11.62 14.11
C GLU A 163 -10.83 10.26 14.76
N LEU A 164 -10.38 10.26 16.00
CA LEU A 164 -10.28 9.06 16.82
C LEU A 164 -11.20 9.21 18.02
N SER A 165 -12.10 8.26 18.22
CA SER A 165 -12.98 8.22 19.37
C SER A 165 -12.92 6.85 20.05
N PHE A 166 -13.25 6.83 21.34
CA PHE A 166 -13.28 5.64 22.16
C PHE A 166 -14.51 5.68 23.04
N ASN A 167 -15.29 4.60 23.03
CA ASN A 167 -16.44 4.41 23.93
C ASN A 167 -16.13 3.23 24.86
N ARG A 168 -16.35 3.44 26.16
CA ARG A 168 -16.28 2.36 27.15
C ARG A 168 -17.66 1.73 27.25
N ALA A 169 -17.75 0.41 27.03
CA ALA A 169 -18.96 -0.38 27.26
C ALA A 169 -19.13 -0.68 28.75
#